data_5c3f0568ff0b5c44a66e1aa2d913329c
#
_entry.id   5c3f0568ff0b5c44a66e1aa2d913329c
#
_cell.length_a   1.000
_cell.length_b   1.000
_cell.length_c   1.000
_cell.angle_alpha   90.00
_cell.angle_beta   90.00
_cell.angle_gamma   90.00
#
_symmetry.space_group_name_H-M   'P 1'
#
loop_
_entity.id
_entity.type
_entity.pdbx_description
1 polymer ?
#
loop_
_entity_poly.entity_id
_entity_poly.type
_entity_poly.pdbx_seq_one_letter_code
_entity_poly.pdbx_strand_id
1 'polypeptide(L)'
;MPGQEETRGEGTVRSLTSGEILLTKTVFGNHIDYSKVRVHHGSYLPFGLQKDEVAMTPNGELYFRHWYRDDFSQTLPDLQNLFMHETSHVWQWEKGMNIIVRGLVSGMVNYRYILDGRPLNNYSMEQQAQIIADNFSLQKEGYYQWLSLRLDRTVKLDGNISEEIIRRGYKITLRGLPW
;
A
#
# COMPACT_ATOMS: atom_id res chain seq x y z
N MET A 1 6.37 -27.29 -19.24
CA MET A 1 5.25 -26.73 -18.45
C MET A 1 5.85 -25.83 -17.39
N PRO A 2 5.53 -24.56 -17.30
CA PRO A 2 5.95 -23.77 -16.16
C PRO A 2 5.25 -24.37 -14.94
N GLY A 3 6.02 -24.72 -13.91
CA GLY A 3 5.49 -25.22 -12.66
C GLY A 3 4.52 -24.20 -12.10
N GLN A 4 3.32 -24.63 -11.76
CA GLN A 4 2.41 -23.85 -10.91
C GLN A 4 3.14 -23.72 -9.57
N GLU A 5 3.64 -22.53 -9.25
CA GLU A 5 4.04 -22.21 -7.88
C GLU A 5 2.79 -22.37 -7.01
N GLU A 6 2.82 -23.41 -6.17
CA GLU A 6 1.74 -23.60 -5.20
C GLU A 6 1.73 -22.37 -4.27
N THR A 7 0.66 -21.59 -4.36
CA THR A 7 0.44 -20.45 -3.45
C THR A 7 0.39 -20.99 -2.02
N ARG A 8 1.17 -20.39 -1.12
CA ARG A 8 1.18 -20.78 0.29
C ARG A 8 -0.21 -20.67 0.88
N GLY A 9 -0.67 -21.73 1.52
CA GLY A 9 -2.00 -21.82 2.09
C GLY A 9 -2.27 -20.78 3.19
N GLU A 10 -3.53 -20.51 3.46
CA GLU A 10 -3.96 -19.59 4.53
C GLU A 10 -3.44 -20.12 5.90
N GLY A 11 -3.00 -19.20 6.76
CA GLY A 11 -2.35 -19.50 8.05
C GLY A 11 -0.82 -19.49 7.99
N THR A 12 -0.21 -19.30 6.82
CA THR A 12 1.25 -19.18 6.69
C THR A 12 1.73 -17.76 6.88
N VAL A 13 2.99 -17.63 7.29
CA VAL A 13 3.69 -16.35 7.44
C VAL A 13 5.08 -16.44 6.80
N ARG A 14 5.52 -15.37 6.18
CA ARG A 14 6.83 -15.29 5.55
C ARG A 14 7.48 -13.93 5.73
N SER A 15 8.80 -13.87 5.51
CA SER A 15 9.52 -12.61 5.34
C SER A 15 9.22 -11.99 3.98
N LEU A 16 9.59 -10.72 3.78
CA LEU A 16 9.56 -10.10 2.46
C LEU A 16 10.52 -10.83 1.50
N THR A 17 10.13 -10.94 0.24
CA THR A 17 11.03 -11.38 -0.82
C THR A 17 12.06 -10.30 -1.15
N SER A 18 13.16 -10.67 -1.79
CA SER A 18 14.15 -9.69 -2.25
C SER A 18 13.55 -8.70 -3.25
N GLY A 19 12.64 -9.15 -4.11
CA GLY A 19 11.93 -8.28 -5.06
C GLY A 19 11.02 -7.30 -4.36
N GLU A 20 10.29 -7.71 -3.32
CA GLU A 20 9.46 -6.83 -2.50
C GLU A 20 10.29 -5.79 -1.76
N ILE A 21 11.44 -6.17 -1.22
CA ILE A 21 12.38 -5.23 -0.57
C ILE A 21 12.88 -4.19 -1.59
N LEU A 22 13.31 -4.61 -2.78
CA LEU A 22 13.74 -3.68 -3.83
C LEU A 22 12.61 -2.74 -4.22
N LEU A 23 11.40 -3.24 -4.36
CA LEU A 23 10.23 -2.46 -4.72
C LEU A 23 9.93 -1.38 -3.67
N THR A 24 9.90 -1.75 -2.40
CA THR A 24 9.60 -0.83 -1.30
C THR A 24 10.71 0.18 -1.05
N LYS A 25 11.97 -0.19 -1.28
CA LYS A 25 13.11 0.72 -1.19
C LYS A 25 13.05 1.88 -2.19
N THR A 26 12.34 1.74 -3.31
CA THR A 26 12.14 2.85 -4.25
C THR A 26 11.38 4.02 -3.61
N VAL A 27 10.59 3.74 -2.58
CA VAL A 27 9.79 4.74 -1.84
C VAL A 27 10.43 5.07 -0.49
N PHE A 28 10.78 4.07 0.30
CA PHE A 28 11.16 4.23 1.71
C PHE A 28 12.67 4.16 1.96
N GLY A 29 13.48 3.80 0.94
CA GLY A 29 14.91 3.66 1.12
C GLY A 29 15.25 2.74 2.30
N ASN A 30 16.01 3.25 3.26
CA ASN A 30 16.38 2.51 4.47
C ASN A 30 15.55 2.91 5.71
N HIS A 31 14.39 3.54 5.51
CA HIS A 31 13.54 4.00 6.62
C HIS A 31 12.58 2.95 7.16
N ILE A 32 12.63 1.73 6.64
CA ILE A 32 11.91 0.55 7.16
C ILE A 32 12.95 -0.52 7.52
N ASP A 33 12.78 -1.16 8.66
CA ASP A 33 13.52 -2.39 8.99
C ASP A 33 12.86 -3.59 8.31
N TYR A 34 13.23 -3.80 7.06
CA TYR A 34 12.63 -4.84 6.20
C TYR A 34 12.82 -6.25 6.78
N SER A 35 13.85 -6.48 7.58
CA SER A 35 14.10 -7.79 8.20
C SER A 35 13.05 -8.21 9.21
N LYS A 36 12.33 -7.25 9.78
CA LYS A 36 11.27 -7.46 10.77
C LYS A 36 9.87 -7.58 10.16
N VAL A 37 9.70 -7.17 8.90
CA VAL A 37 8.39 -7.21 8.25
C VAL A 37 8.00 -8.65 7.97
N ARG A 38 6.75 -9.01 8.31
CA ARG A 38 6.15 -10.31 8.04
C ARG A 38 4.92 -10.14 7.17
N VAL A 39 4.75 -11.07 6.23
CA VAL A 39 3.58 -11.14 5.36
C VAL A 39 2.80 -12.38 5.73
N HIS A 40 1.59 -12.18 6.22
CA HIS A 40 0.68 -13.24 6.62
C HIS A 40 -0.33 -13.52 5.50
N HIS A 41 -0.54 -14.79 5.21
CA HIS A 41 -1.70 -15.25 4.47
C HIS A 41 -2.75 -15.66 5.50
N GLY A 42 -3.59 -14.73 5.93
CA GLY A 42 -4.60 -14.99 6.95
C GLY A 42 -5.19 -13.72 7.54
N SER A 43 -6.17 -13.92 8.41
CA SER A 43 -6.85 -12.86 9.14
C SER A 43 -6.03 -12.40 10.34
N TYR A 44 -5.88 -11.09 10.50
CA TYR A 44 -5.42 -10.49 11.76
C TYR A 44 -6.46 -10.63 12.87
N LEU A 45 -7.74 -10.51 12.51
CA LEU A 45 -8.84 -10.59 13.47
C LEU A 45 -9.10 -12.04 13.86
N PRO A 46 -9.45 -12.31 15.13
CA PRO A 46 -9.75 -13.66 15.61
C PRO A 46 -10.93 -14.25 14.82
N PHE A 47 -10.99 -15.59 14.76
CA PHE A 47 -12.05 -16.35 14.08
C PHE A 47 -12.25 -16.02 12.59
N GLY A 48 -11.20 -15.52 11.92
CA GLY A 48 -11.29 -15.14 10.52
C GLY A 48 -12.21 -13.95 10.23
N LEU A 49 -12.39 -13.03 11.18
CA LEU A 49 -13.28 -11.88 11.04
C LEU A 49 -12.75 -10.79 10.09
N GLN A 50 -11.47 -10.81 9.72
CA GLN A 50 -10.98 -9.98 8.62
C GLN A 50 -11.68 -10.43 7.33
N LYS A 51 -12.31 -9.48 6.63
CA LYS A 51 -12.96 -9.79 5.34
C LYS A 51 -11.95 -10.28 4.32
N ASP A 52 -12.35 -11.21 3.45
CA ASP A 52 -11.48 -11.83 2.45
C ASP A 52 -10.79 -10.84 1.51
N GLU A 53 -11.48 -9.76 1.17
CA GLU A 53 -11.00 -8.72 0.24
C GLU A 53 -10.35 -7.52 0.93
N VAL A 54 -10.04 -7.62 2.23
CA VAL A 54 -9.42 -6.55 3.01
C VAL A 54 -8.01 -6.95 3.41
N ALA A 55 -7.03 -6.10 3.11
CA ALA A 55 -5.70 -6.18 3.68
C ALA A 55 -5.62 -5.32 4.95
N MET A 56 -4.77 -5.69 5.89
CA MET A 56 -4.60 -5.00 7.16
C MET A 56 -3.14 -4.97 7.59
N THR A 57 -2.70 -3.84 8.15
CA THR A 57 -1.35 -3.71 8.74
C THR A 57 -1.42 -3.01 10.10
N PRO A 58 -2.06 -3.61 11.11
CA PRO A 58 -2.34 -2.92 12.37
C PRO A 58 -1.12 -2.80 13.29
N ASN A 59 -0.10 -3.61 13.11
CA ASN A 59 1.03 -3.77 14.02
C ASN A 59 2.41 -3.82 13.32
N GLY A 60 2.49 -3.28 12.11
CA GLY A 60 3.72 -3.31 11.30
C GLY A 60 3.95 -4.62 10.55
N GLU A 61 3.01 -5.54 10.57
CA GLU A 61 3.01 -6.77 9.79
C GLU A 61 1.82 -6.79 8.85
N LEU A 62 2.00 -7.35 7.65
CA LEU A 62 1.00 -7.33 6.58
C LEU A 62 0.12 -8.58 6.65
N TYR A 63 -1.21 -8.41 6.61
CA TYR A 63 -2.19 -9.50 6.65
C TYR A 63 -3.08 -9.44 5.42
N PHE A 64 -2.93 -10.44 4.53
CA PHE A 64 -3.73 -10.60 3.32
C PHE A 64 -4.49 -11.92 3.38
N ARG A 65 -5.72 -11.94 2.88
CA ARG A 65 -6.47 -13.17 2.64
C ARG A 65 -6.57 -13.43 1.14
N HIS A 66 -7.65 -13.03 0.49
CA HIS A 66 -7.86 -13.26 -0.94
C HIS A 66 -6.74 -12.65 -1.82
N TRP A 67 -6.26 -11.46 -1.46
CA TRP A 67 -5.23 -10.74 -2.22
C TRP A 67 -3.81 -11.17 -1.91
N TYR A 68 -3.60 -12.16 -1.06
CA TYR A 68 -2.26 -12.71 -0.79
C TYR A 68 -1.60 -13.18 -2.07
N ARG A 69 -0.30 -12.88 -2.20
CA ARG A 69 0.58 -13.42 -3.25
C ARG A 69 1.91 -13.81 -2.62
N ASP A 70 2.56 -14.83 -3.16
CA ASP A 70 3.85 -15.29 -2.65
C ASP A 70 4.98 -14.29 -2.89
N ASP A 71 4.83 -13.44 -3.91
CA ASP A 71 5.75 -12.36 -4.23
C ASP A 71 5.01 -11.21 -4.94
N PHE A 72 4.74 -10.14 -4.22
CA PHE A 72 4.05 -8.99 -4.79
C PHE A 72 4.86 -8.24 -5.86
N SER A 73 6.20 -8.39 -5.87
CA SER A 73 7.03 -7.78 -6.92
C SER A 73 6.79 -8.38 -8.31
N GLN A 74 6.20 -9.57 -8.38
CA GLN A 74 5.87 -10.29 -9.61
C GLN A 74 4.37 -10.18 -9.99
N THR A 75 3.62 -9.30 -9.32
CA THR A 75 2.19 -9.14 -9.55
C THR A 75 1.88 -7.98 -10.49
N LEU A 76 0.60 -7.84 -10.84
CA LEU A 76 0.09 -6.74 -11.65
C LEU A 76 0.11 -5.42 -10.87
N PRO A 77 0.05 -4.27 -11.56
CA PRO A 77 0.16 -2.95 -10.94
C PRO A 77 -0.85 -2.64 -9.84
N ASP A 78 -2.08 -3.16 -9.93
CA ASP A 78 -3.11 -2.98 -8.92
C ASP A 78 -2.74 -3.64 -7.59
N LEU A 79 -2.22 -4.87 -7.61
CA LEU A 79 -1.75 -5.56 -6.41
C LEU A 79 -0.46 -4.96 -5.85
N GLN A 80 0.41 -4.42 -6.69
CA GLN A 80 1.58 -3.68 -6.23
C GLN A 80 1.19 -2.37 -5.55
N ASN A 81 0.16 -1.69 -6.04
CA ASN A 81 -0.41 -0.52 -5.36
C ASN A 81 -0.94 -0.89 -3.97
N LEU A 82 -1.73 -1.96 -3.87
CA LEU A 82 -2.22 -2.46 -2.58
C LEU A 82 -1.07 -2.81 -1.62
N PHE A 83 -0.07 -3.53 -2.11
CA PHE A 83 1.11 -3.90 -1.33
C PHE A 83 1.86 -2.65 -0.82
N MET A 84 2.02 -1.63 -1.66
CA MET A 84 2.68 -0.39 -1.27
C MET A 84 1.84 0.41 -0.27
N HIS A 85 0.51 0.42 -0.41
CA HIS A 85 -0.40 1.00 0.58
C HIS A 85 -0.19 0.36 1.96
N GLU A 86 -0.22 -0.96 2.04
CA GLU A 86 0.00 -1.68 3.30
C GLU A 86 1.41 -1.49 3.85
N THR A 87 2.43 -1.45 2.99
CA THR A 87 3.81 -1.15 3.40
C THR A 87 3.95 0.27 3.95
N SER A 88 3.16 1.21 3.46
CA SER A 88 3.12 2.57 4.02
C SER A 88 2.66 2.56 5.49
N HIS A 89 1.75 1.67 5.85
CA HIS A 89 1.35 1.46 7.25
C HIS A 89 2.48 0.84 8.10
N VAL A 90 3.34 0.00 7.53
CA VAL A 90 4.57 -0.46 8.22
C VAL A 90 5.46 0.73 8.55
N TRP A 91 5.69 1.61 7.58
CA TRP A 91 6.48 2.83 7.78
C TRP A 91 5.86 3.74 8.85
N GLN A 92 4.56 3.95 8.81
CA GLN A 92 3.84 4.73 9.84
C GLN A 92 3.98 4.10 11.23
N TRP A 93 3.87 2.79 11.33
CA TRP A 93 4.07 2.04 12.57
C TRP A 93 5.48 2.24 13.14
N GLU A 94 6.52 2.09 12.32
CA GLU A 94 7.91 2.28 12.74
C GLU A 94 8.22 3.73 13.15
N LYS A 95 7.48 4.69 12.62
CA LYS A 95 7.52 6.10 13.04
C LYS A 95 6.79 6.37 14.36
N GLY A 96 6.21 5.37 14.99
CA GLY A 96 5.44 5.52 16.21
C GLY A 96 4.06 6.16 16.02
N MET A 97 3.56 6.20 14.79
CA MET A 97 2.21 6.67 14.52
C MET A 97 1.18 5.66 15.04
N ASN A 98 0.12 6.16 15.66
CA ASN A 98 -0.92 5.32 16.23
C ASN A 98 -1.92 4.91 15.14
N ILE A 99 -1.70 3.72 14.54
CA ILE A 99 -2.57 3.20 13.48
C ILE A 99 -3.86 2.69 14.11
N ILE A 100 -4.95 3.46 13.95
CA ILE A 100 -6.26 3.10 14.48
C ILE A 100 -7.00 2.23 13.47
N VAL A 101 -7.09 0.95 13.76
CA VAL A 101 -7.79 -0.07 12.96
C VAL A 101 -9.33 0.13 12.94
N ARG A 102 -9.85 1.07 13.72
CA ARG A 102 -11.30 1.25 13.92
C ARG A 102 -12.10 1.43 12.64
N GLY A 103 -11.55 2.11 11.64
CA GLY A 103 -12.23 2.33 10.36
C GLY A 103 -12.35 1.08 9.49
N LEU A 104 -11.37 0.18 9.55
CA LEU A 104 -11.34 -1.05 8.74
C LEU A 104 -12.44 -2.04 9.13
N VAL A 105 -12.80 -2.07 10.42
CA VAL A 105 -13.86 -2.95 10.94
C VAL A 105 -15.25 -2.41 10.60
N SER A 106 -15.43 -1.09 10.50
CA SER A 106 -16.72 -0.46 10.23
C SER A 106 -17.06 -0.28 8.76
N GLY A 107 -16.10 -0.50 7.84
CA GLY A 107 -16.27 -0.22 6.41
C GLY A 107 -16.42 1.26 6.06
N MET A 108 -16.12 2.18 6.99
CA MET A 108 -16.29 3.63 6.85
C MET A 108 -14.97 4.37 6.56
N VAL A 109 -13.92 3.66 6.13
CA VAL A 109 -12.64 4.29 5.81
C VAL A 109 -12.73 5.03 4.49
N ASN A 110 -12.38 6.31 4.51
CA ASN A 110 -12.28 7.10 3.29
C ASN A 110 -10.83 7.13 2.81
N TYR A 111 -10.57 6.44 1.71
CA TYR A 111 -9.26 6.41 1.04
C TYR A 111 -9.10 7.52 0.00
N ARG A 112 -10.21 8.12 -0.43
CA ARG A 112 -10.22 9.15 -1.49
C ARG A 112 -9.61 10.44 -0.97
N TYR A 113 -8.86 11.13 -1.81
CA TYR A 113 -8.15 12.36 -1.47
C TYR A 113 -8.09 13.32 -2.65
N ILE A 114 -7.80 14.57 -2.35
CA ILE A 114 -7.45 15.61 -3.33
C ILE A 114 -6.03 16.10 -3.05
N LEU A 115 -5.32 16.51 -4.09
CA LEU A 115 -4.02 17.18 -3.96
C LEU A 115 -4.22 18.69 -4.00
N ASP A 116 -4.33 19.31 -2.83
CA ASP A 116 -4.63 20.74 -2.65
C ASP A 116 -3.44 21.54 -2.08
N GLY A 117 -2.25 20.98 -2.13
CA GLY A 117 -1.00 21.63 -1.71
C GLY A 117 -0.64 21.42 -0.24
N ARG A 118 -1.50 20.79 0.57
CA ARG A 118 -1.12 20.48 1.95
C ARG A 118 -0.08 19.35 2.04
N PRO A 119 0.74 19.36 3.09
CA PRO A 119 1.73 18.32 3.31
C PRO A 119 1.07 16.99 3.71
N LEU A 120 1.79 15.87 3.53
CA LEU A 120 1.29 14.53 3.77
C LEU A 120 0.71 14.32 5.18
N ASN A 121 1.36 14.89 6.20
CA ASN A 121 0.92 14.75 7.59
C ASN A 121 -0.42 15.42 7.91
N ASN A 122 -0.97 16.23 7.00
CA ASN A 122 -2.30 16.84 7.13
C ASN A 122 -3.43 15.98 6.53
N TYR A 123 -3.09 14.80 6.03
CA TYR A 123 -4.06 13.79 5.58
C TYR A 123 -4.26 12.73 6.66
N SER A 124 -5.38 12.02 6.62
CA SER A 124 -5.58 10.84 7.48
C SER A 124 -4.55 9.77 7.17
N MET A 125 -4.29 8.85 8.08
CA MET A 125 -3.29 7.81 7.89
C MET A 125 -3.58 6.93 6.67
N GLU A 126 -4.84 6.61 6.44
CA GLU A 126 -5.27 5.85 5.25
C GLU A 126 -5.08 6.63 3.96
N GLN A 127 -5.40 7.93 3.96
CA GLN A 127 -5.14 8.79 2.81
C GLN A 127 -3.64 8.93 2.56
N GLN A 128 -2.81 9.07 3.60
CA GLN A 128 -1.35 9.10 3.48
C GLN A 128 -0.83 7.85 2.77
N ALA A 129 -1.25 6.68 3.23
CA ALA A 129 -0.86 5.41 2.64
C ALA A 129 -1.30 5.31 1.17
N GLN A 130 -2.52 5.76 0.87
CA GLN A 130 -3.03 5.74 -0.50
C GLN A 130 -2.29 6.75 -1.41
N ILE A 131 -1.99 7.95 -0.93
CA ILE A 131 -1.21 8.96 -1.67
C ILE A 131 0.17 8.41 -2.02
N ILE A 132 0.84 7.77 -1.08
CA ILE A 132 2.15 7.15 -1.30
C ILE A 132 2.06 6.04 -2.36
N ALA A 133 1.08 5.15 -2.24
CA ALA A 133 0.88 4.05 -3.17
C ALA A 133 0.52 4.53 -4.59
N ASP A 134 -0.33 5.54 -4.70
CA ASP A 134 -0.76 6.09 -5.98
C ASP A 134 0.38 6.82 -6.70
N ASN A 135 1.20 7.58 -5.96
CA ASN A 135 2.41 8.17 -6.53
C ASN A 135 3.44 7.12 -6.93
N PHE A 136 3.62 6.07 -6.14
CA PHE A 136 4.46 4.93 -6.51
C PHE A 136 4.01 4.33 -7.86
N SER A 137 2.71 4.10 -8.04
CA SER A 137 2.15 3.60 -9.29
C SER A 137 2.45 4.54 -10.47
N LEU A 138 2.32 5.86 -10.25
CA LEU A 138 2.63 6.86 -11.27
C LEU A 138 4.10 6.83 -11.69
N GLN A 139 5.01 6.75 -10.72
CA GLN A 139 6.45 6.75 -10.97
C GLN A 139 6.91 5.45 -11.64
N LYS A 140 6.37 4.33 -11.23
CA LYS A 140 6.75 3.01 -11.76
C LYS A 140 6.14 2.72 -13.12
N GLU A 141 4.85 2.99 -13.29
CA GLU A 141 4.08 2.54 -14.45
C GLU A 141 3.83 3.65 -15.48
N GLY A 142 4.00 4.92 -15.11
CA GLY A 142 3.72 6.08 -15.95
C GLY A 142 2.25 6.52 -15.93
N TYR A 143 2.01 7.66 -16.57
CA TYR A 143 0.73 8.38 -16.47
C TYR A 143 -0.45 7.59 -17.04
N TYR A 144 -0.30 6.98 -18.21
CA TYR A 144 -1.41 6.27 -18.86
C TYR A 144 -1.84 5.02 -18.09
N GLN A 145 -0.89 4.28 -17.52
CA GLN A 145 -1.21 3.16 -16.65
C GLN A 145 -1.83 3.65 -15.34
N TRP A 146 -1.35 4.75 -14.79
CA TRP A 146 -1.96 5.39 -13.62
C TRP A 146 -3.42 5.80 -13.87
N LEU A 147 -3.74 6.34 -15.06
CA LEU A 147 -5.13 6.63 -15.45
C LEU A 147 -5.98 5.36 -15.49
N SER A 148 -5.44 4.26 -16.03
CA SER A 148 -6.12 2.97 -16.05
C SER A 148 -6.40 2.47 -14.63
N LEU A 149 -5.43 2.57 -13.73
CA LEU A 149 -5.60 2.22 -12.30
C LEU A 149 -6.63 3.13 -11.61
N ARG A 150 -6.75 4.38 -12.04
CA ARG A 150 -7.80 5.26 -11.51
C ARG A 150 -9.19 4.87 -12.02
N LEU A 151 -9.31 4.46 -13.27
CA LEU A 151 -10.58 3.98 -13.85
C LEU A 151 -11.07 2.70 -13.15
N ASP A 152 -10.18 1.79 -12.78
CA ASP A 152 -10.53 0.58 -12.05
C ASP A 152 -10.67 0.80 -10.53
N ARG A 153 -10.51 2.05 -10.08
CA ARG A 153 -10.62 2.49 -8.68
C ARG A 153 -9.50 2.01 -7.74
N THR A 154 -8.38 1.56 -8.28
CA THR A 154 -7.16 1.31 -7.49
C THR A 154 -6.58 2.63 -7.00
N VAL A 155 -6.36 3.57 -7.91
CA VAL A 155 -5.95 4.96 -7.58
C VAL A 155 -7.16 5.75 -7.09
N LYS A 156 -7.00 6.48 -5.98
CA LYS A 156 -8.09 7.14 -5.25
C LYS A 156 -8.08 8.67 -5.32
N LEU A 157 -7.28 9.25 -6.21
CA LEU A 157 -7.24 10.70 -6.40
C LEU A 157 -8.53 11.21 -7.02
N ASP A 158 -9.14 12.22 -6.37
CA ASP A 158 -10.22 13.03 -6.90
C ASP A 158 -9.69 14.38 -7.43
N GLY A 159 -10.49 15.05 -8.25
CA GLY A 159 -10.18 16.36 -8.78
C GLY A 159 -9.47 16.33 -10.13
N ASN A 160 -8.58 17.30 -10.35
CA ASN A 160 -7.91 17.45 -11.63
C ASN A 160 -6.87 16.35 -11.85
N ILE A 161 -6.96 15.67 -12.99
CA ILE A 161 -6.12 14.53 -13.35
C ILE A 161 -5.18 14.80 -14.52
N SER A 162 -4.95 16.06 -14.90
CA SER A 162 -3.94 16.37 -15.90
C SER A 162 -2.55 16.00 -15.40
N GLU A 163 -1.71 15.45 -16.26
CA GLU A 163 -0.42 14.89 -15.86
C GLU A 163 0.47 15.89 -15.12
N GLU A 164 0.55 17.12 -15.64
CA GLU A 164 1.37 18.17 -15.02
C GLU A 164 0.89 18.49 -13.59
N ILE A 165 -0.43 18.61 -13.41
CA ILE A 165 -1.02 18.97 -12.12
C ILE A 165 -0.84 17.85 -11.10
N ILE A 166 -1.07 16.60 -11.47
CA ILE A 166 -0.90 15.49 -10.53
C ILE A 166 0.56 15.28 -10.15
N ARG A 167 1.50 15.38 -11.09
CA ARG A 167 2.92 15.25 -10.78
C ARG A 167 3.41 16.35 -9.84
N ARG A 168 2.97 17.58 -10.07
CA ARG A 168 3.25 18.70 -9.17
C ARG A 168 2.62 18.50 -7.80
N GLY A 169 1.37 18.06 -7.77
CA GLY A 169 0.62 17.84 -6.52
C GLY A 169 1.28 16.77 -5.64
N TYR A 170 1.66 15.63 -6.19
CA TYR A 170 2.39 14.60 -5.46
C TYR A 170 3.75 15.10 -4.96
N LYS A 171 4.49 15.82 -5.80
CA LYS A 171 5.80 16.37 -5.44
C LYS A 171 5.71 17.34 -4.25
N ILE A 172 4.68 18.15 -4.20
CA ILE A 172 4.45 19.10 -3.09
C ILE A 172 4.07 18.34 -1.83
N THR A 173 3.06 17.46 -1.93
CA THR A 173 2.51 16.75 -0.78
C THR A 173 3.54 15.78 -0.16
N LEU A 174 4.34 15.11 -0.99
CA LEU A 174 5.33 14.11 -0.57
C LEU A 174 6.73 14.70 -0.35
N ARG A 175 6.86 16.02 -0.30
CA ARG A 175 8.18 16.65 -0.10
C ARG A 175 8.85 16.13 1.16
N GLY A 176 10.07 15.63 1.00
CA GLY A 176 10.90 15.13 2.09
C GLY A 176 10.61 13.67 2.48
N LEU A 177 9.62 13.02 1.89
CA LEU A 177 9.40 11.59 2.11
C LEU A 177 10.57 10.78 1.52
N PRO A 178 11.06 9.75 2.24
CA PRO A 178 10.74 9.35 3.61
C PRO A 178 11.46 10.21 4.66
N TRP A 179 10.85 10.37 5.82
CA TRP A 179 11.48 11.09 6.95
C TRP A 179 11.37 10.30 8.25
#